data_8e16d395ca7f49d1fcba0b7528733bab
#
_entry.id   8e16d395ca7f49d1fcba0b7528733bab
#
_cell.length_a   1.000
_cell.length_b   1.000
_cell.length_c   1.000
_cell.angle_alpha   90.00
_cell.angle_beta   90.00
_cell.angle_gamma   90.00
#
_symmetry.space_group_name_H-M   'P 1'
#
loop_
_entity.id
_entity.type
_entity.pdbx_description
1 polymer ?
#
loop_
_entity_poly.entity_id
_entity_poly.type
_entity_poly.pdbx_seq_one_letter_code
_entity_poly.pdbx_strand_id
1 'polypeptide(L)'
;MKKQLTPAALVAIKEALTHIYWYKRDLKTFILNSLPERIDISRIDWDALTKRDIVSLLIDKLSDSNHPEILLKIAQDICQFNSFEHLRYLDDGENKISKATIAVNHLKELITPFQDEMKLKEEREKRIKEAENKRRNFQNYQTELDNLKQEFYALVKSEDSQQRGFKLEKLMNRLFLLNDLDPKSSFKITGQQIDGAFALDGTEFLFEAKWTKSPINSAELAIFKEKVKSKLENTLGLFLSVEGFSEEGITAFQSSDKVMILMDGSDLMAILEGRISFIDLMIRKKRIAAREGKIFVPFYKMVG
;
A
#
# COMPACT_ATOMS: atom_id res chain seq x y z
N MET A 1 -21.50 -9.71 -19.15
CA MET A 1 -22.80 -9.07 -19.46
C MET A 1 -23.03 -7.96 -18.44
N LYS A 2 -23.23 -6.71 -18.88
CA LYS A 2 -23.66 -5.62 -17.97
C LYS A 2 -25.10 -5.95 -17.55
N LYS A 3 -25.32 -6.18 -16.26
CA LYS A 3 -26.66 -6.44 -15.73
C LYS A 3 -27.50 -5.16 -15.87
N GLN A 4 -28.61 -5.24 -16.57
CA GLN A 4 -29.63 -4.18 -16.66
C GLN A 4 -30.52 -4.24 -15.40
N LEU A 5 -31.02 -3.07 -14.99
CA LEU A 5 -32.06 -3.03 -13.96
C LEU A 5 -33.29 -3.79 -14.42
N THR A 6 -33.99 -4.42 -13.48
CA THR A 6 -35.23 -5.16 -13.81
C THR A 6 -36.31 -4.19 -14.32
N PRO A 7 -37.24 -4.63 -15.17
CA PRO A 7 -38.37 -3.81 -15.57
C PRO A 7 -39.16 -3.24 -14.38
N ALA A 8 -39.30 -3.99 -13.32
CA ALA A 8 -39.95 -3.53 -12.08
C ALA A 8 -39.17 -2.36 -11.43
N ALA A 9 -37.83 -2.44 -11.40
CA ALA A 9 -37.01 -1.33 -10.87
C ALA A 9 -37.10 -0.07 -11.73
N LEU A 10 -37.18 -0.20 -13.07
CA LEU A 10 -37.40 0.94 -13.97
C LEU A 10 -38.72 1.63 -13.72
N VAL A 11 -39.83 0.84 -13.54
CA VAL A 11 -41.13 1.37 -13.18
C VAL A 11 -41.07 2.09 -11.82
N ALA A 12 -40.43 1.49 -10.82
CA ALA A 12 -40.30 2.07 -9.48
C ALA A 12 -39.51 3.37 -9.49
N ILE A 13 -38.44 3.50 -10.32
CA ILE A 13 -37.72 4.75 -10.53
C ILE A 13 -38.65 5.83 -11.10
N LYS A 14 -39.46 5.50 -12.11
CA LYS A 14 -40.42 6.42 -12.72
C LYS A 14 -41.46 6.91 -11.72
N GLU A 15 -41.99 6.02 -10.92
CA GLU A 15 -42.97 6.37 -9.87
C GLU A 15 -42.35 7.25 -8.79
N ALA A 16 -41.19 6.87 -8.27
CA ALA A 16 -40.48 7.63 -7.25
C ALA A 16 -40.20 9.07 -7.73
N LEU A 17 -39.61 9.26 -8.92
CA LEU A 17 -39.34 10.60 -9.49
C LEU A 17 -40.63 11.41 -9.68
N THR A 18 -41.73 10.73 -10.04
CA THR A 18 -43.02 11.40 -10.23
C THR A 18 -43.60 11.90 -8.92
N HIS A 19 -43.38 11.20 -7.81
CA HIS A 19 -43.94 11.56 -6.49
C HIS A 19 -43.04 12.45 -5.65
N ILE A 20 -41.69 12.34 -5.76
CA ILE A 20 -40.73 13.15 -4.99
C ILE A 20 -40.82 14.62 -5.40
N TYR A 21 -40.87 14.91 -6.70
CA TYR A 21 -40.86 16.29 -7.22
C TYR A 21 -42.24 16.73 -7.68
N TRP A 22 -42.81 17.75 -7.05
CA TRP A 22 -44.10 18.31 -7.46
C TRP A 22 -43.96 19.19 -8.71
N TYR A 23 -42.94 20.06 -8.71
CA TYR A 23 -42.70 20.99 -9.82
C TYR A 23 -41.72 20.42 -10.84
N LYS A 24 -41.99 20.66 -12.13
CA LYS A 24 -41.09 20.24 -13.23
C LYS A 24 -39.69 20.86 -13.11
N ARG A 25 -39.59 22.08 -12.59
CA ARG A 25 -38.30 22.78 -12.36
C ARG A 25 -37.37 22.00 -11.42
N ASP A 26 -37.90 21.52 -10.32
CA ASP A 26 -37.11 20.82 -9.28
C ASP A 26 -36.69 19.41 -9.78
N LEU A 27 -37.58 18.75 -10.51
CA LEU A 27 -37.25 17.52 -11.23
C LEU A 27 -36.13 17.72 -12.25
N LYS A 28 -36.20 18.83 -13.04
CA LYS A 28 -35.18 19.18 -14.02
C LYS A 28 -33.83 19.40 -13.39
N THR A 29 -33.76 20.12 -12.26
CA THR A 29 -32.54 20.37 -11.50
C THR A 29 -31.93 19.05 -10.98
N PHE A 30 -32.72 18.15 -10.41
CA PHE A 30 -32.26 16.85 -9.99
C PHE A 30 -31.66 16.05 -11.14
N ILE A 31 -32.38 15.97 -12.26
CA ILE A 31 -31.94 15.22 -13.44
C ILE A 31 -30.62 15.76 -13.98
N LEU A 32 -30.50 17.09 -14.13
CA LEU A 32 -29.25 17.73 -14.61
C LEU A 32 -28.05 17.43 -13.71
N ASN A 33 -28.26 17.39 -12.40
CA ASN A 33 -27.20 17.07 -11.43
C ASN A 33 -26.84 15.56 -11.38
N SER A 34 -27.79 14.69 -11.71
CA SER A 34 -27.60 13.23 -11.69
C SER A 34 -27.03 12.68 -12.99
N LEU A 35 -27.15 13.42 -14.10
CA LEU A 35 -26.67 12.99 -15.41
C LEU A 35 -25.27 13.52 -15.71
N PRO A 36 -24.37 12.70 -16.29
CA PRO A 36 -23.13 13.20 -16.85
C PRO A 36 -23.39 14.11 -18.06
N GLU A 37 -22.51 15.09 -18.29
CA GLU A 37 -22.61 16.08 -19.38
C GLU A 37 -22.82 15.48 -20.79
N ARG A 38 -22.36 14.26 -20.99
CA ARG A 38 -22.50 13.52 -22.27
C ARG A 38 -23.93 13.10 -22.60
N ILE A 39 -24.86 13.16 -21.65
CA ILE A 39 -26.25 12.80 -21.86
C ILE A 39 -27.04 14.06 -22.22
N ASP A 40 -27.35 14.19 -23.51
CA ASP A 40 -28.16 15.31 -24.02
C ASP A 40 -29.64 15.11 -23.72
N ILE A 41 -30.20 16.00 -22.91
CA ILE A 41 -31.64 16.08 -22.59
C ILE A 41 -32.31 17.33 -23.17
N SER A 42 -31.60 18.09 -24.02
CA SER A 42 -32.12 19.35 -24.61
C SER A 42 -33.33 19.13 -25.49
N ARG A 43 -33.51 17.93 -26.04
CA ARG A 43 -34.65 17.56 -26.90
C ARG A 43 -35.93 17.25 -26.15
N ILE A 44 -35.90 17.24 -24.81
CA ILE A 44 -37.12 17.03 -24.01
C ILE A 44 -37.84 18.36 -23.92
N ASP A 45 -39.06 18.39 -24.39
CA ASP A 45 -39.93 19.57 -24.27
C ASP A 45 -40.53 19.64 -22.86
N TRP A 46 -39.87 20.39 -21.98
CA TRP A 46 -40.26 20.52 -20.58
C TRP A 46 -41.56 21.31 -20.39
N ASP A 47 -41.99 22.10 -21.37
CA ASP A 47 -43.19 22.93 -21.27
C ASP A 47 -44.41 22.18 -21.77
N ALA A 48 -44.34 21.51 -22.91
CA ALA A 48 -45.46 20.80 -23.53
C ALA A 48 -45.80 19.48 -22.85
N LEU A 49 -44.80 18.71 -22.36
CA LEU A 49 -45.02 17.39 -21.80
C LEU A 49 -45.43 17.42 -20.32
N THR A 50 -46.22 16.44 -19.89
CA THR A 50 -46.47 16.27 -18.45
C THR A 50 -45.22 15.78 -17.73
N LYS A 51 -45.15 16.03 -16.43
CA LYS A 51 -44.02 15.53 -15.59
C LYS A 51 -43.83 14.03 -15.74
N ARG A 52 -44.92 13.25 -15.78
CA ARG A 52 -44.89 11.80 -15.93
C ARG A 52 -44.33 11.36 -17.27
N ASP A 53 -44.70 12.06 -18.34
CA ASP A 53 -44.20 11.77 -19.69
C ASP A 53 -42.68 12.07 -19.78
N ILE A 54 -42.24 13.19 -19.19
CA ILE A 54 -40.82 13.56 -19.11
C ILE A 54 -40.00 12.46 -18.41
N VAL A 55 -40.46 12.03 -17.24
CA VAL A 55 -39.80 10.95 -16.48
C VAL A 55 -39.77 9.65 -17.28
N SER A 56 -40.89 9.28 -17.93
CA SER A 56 -40.94 8.09 -18.75
C SER A 56 -39.95 8.13 -19.90
N LEU A 57 -40.00 9.21 -20.71
CA LEU A 57 -39.09 9.38 -21.83
C LEU A 57 -37.62 9.35 -21.43
N LEU A 58 -37.26 9.98 -20.30
CA LEU A 58 -35.91 10.00 -19.80
C LEU A 58 -35.42 8.60 -19.43
N ILE A 59 -36.18 7.89 -18.59
CA ILE A 59 -35.80 6.56 -18.09
C ILE A 59 -35.77 5.55 -19.23
N ASP A 60 -36.73 5.61 -20.19
CA ASP A 60 -36.73 4.75 -21.36
C ASP A 60 -35.52 5.03 -22.25
N LYS A 61 -35.20 6.30 -22.53
CA LYS A 61 -34.00 6.68 -23.29
C LYS A 61 -32.71 6.19 -22.64
N LEU A 62 -32.57 6.30 -21.31
CA LEU A 62 -31.41 5.80 -20.58
C LEU A 62 -31.31 4.26 -20.59
N SER A 63 -32.44 3.58 -20.54
CA SER A 63 -32.52 2.11 -20.66
C SER A 63 -32.08 1.65 -22.05
N ASP A 64 -32.60 2.27 -23.11
CA ASP A 64 -32.29 1.93 -24.50
C ASP A 64 -30.84 2.27 -24.89
N SER A 65 -30.28 3.33 -24.30
CA SER A 65 -28.89 3.75 -24.54
C SER A 65 -27.84 2.84 -23.90
N ASN A 66 -28.24 1.80 -23.22
CA ASN A 66 -27.36 0.83 -22.52
C ASN A 66 -26.41 1.50 -21.49
N HIS A 67 -26.95 2.42 -20.70
CA HIS A 67 -26.27 3.12 -19.60
C HIS A 67 -26.80 2.67 -18.22
N PRO A 68 -26.68 1.39 -17.84
CA PRO A 68 -27.19 0.87 -16.57
C PRO A 68 -26.57 1.55 -15.34
N GLU A 69 -25.32 2.01 -15.45
CA GLU A 69 -24.63 2.73 -14.38
C GLU A 69 -25.29 4.06 -14.03
N ILE A 70 -25.87 4.75 -15.01
CA ILE A 70 -26.57 6.03 -14.80
C ILE A 70 -27.91 5.80 -14.14
N LEU A 71 -28.65 4.82 -14.63
CA LEU A 71 -29.95 4.43 -14.03
C LEU A 71 -29.77 3.95 -12.58
N LEU A 72 -28.70 3.19 -12.30
CA LEU A 72 -28.39 2.78 -10.94
C LEU A 72 -28.04 3.98 -10.04
N LYS A 73 -27.26 4.92 -10.55
CA LYS A 73 -26.93 6.15 -9.81
C LYS A 73 -28.19 6.95 -9.50
N ILE A 74 -29.06 7.19 -10.47
CA ILE A 74 -30.34 7.86 -10.25
C ILE A 74 -31.16 7.15 -9.18
N ALA A 75 -31.24 5.83 -9.24
CA ALA A 75 -31.97 5.05 -8.26
C ALA A 75 -31.35 5.15 -6.85
N GLN A 76 -30.01 5.18 -6.75
CA GLN A 76 -29.29 5.37 -5.49
C GLN A 76 -29.57 6.78 -4.91
N ASP A 77 -29.50 7.82 -5.75
CA ASP A 77 -29.77 9.20 -5.34
C ASP A 77 -31.21 9.33 -4.83
N ILE A 78 -32.21 8.71 -5.50
CA ILE A 78 -33.58 8.65 -5.04
C ILE A 78 -33.70 7.94 -3.69
N CYS A 79 -33.00 6.83 -3.49
CA CYS A 79 -33.03 6.08 -2.25
C CYS A 79 -32.42 6.79 -1.03
N GLN A 80 -31.66 7.88 -1.25
CA GLN A 80 -31.14 8.73 -0.17
C GLN A 80 -32.20 9.65 0.43
N PHE A 81 -33.34 9.86 -0.24
CA PHE A 81 -34.42 10.65 0.32
C PHE A 81 -35.05 9.94 1.51
N ASN A 82 -35.00 10.59 2.68
CA ASN A 82 -35.58 10.10 3.92
C ASN A 82 -36.69 11.03 4.46
N SER A 83 -36.87 12.19 3.82
CA SER A 83 -37.90 13.17 4.19
C SER A 83 -38.42 13.89 2.94
N PHE A 84 -39.73 14.17 2.93
CA PHE A 84 -40.43 14.85 1.85
C PHE A 84 -41.16 16.08 2.37
N GLU A 85 -40.61 16.78 3.38
CA GLU A 85 -41.21 17.97 4.01
C GLU A 85 -41.52 19.07 3.03
N HIS A 86 -40.79 19.19 1.93
CA HIS A 86 -41.05 20.15 0.85
C HIS A 86 -42.41 19.97 0.15
N LEU A 87 -43.06 18.81 0.32
CA LEU A 87 -44.38 18.51 -0.19
C LEU A 87 -45.49 18.95 0.79
N ARG A 88 -45.18 19.21 2.05
CA ARG A 88 -46.15 19.49 3.11
C ARG A 88 -46.99 20.76 2.84
N TYR A 89 -46.37 21.76 2.24
CA TYR A 89 -46.98 23.06 1.97
C TYR A 89 -47.84 23.09 0.68
N LEU A 90 -48.02 21.96 0.05
CA LEU A 90 -48.85 21.81 -1.14
C LEU A 90 -50.26 21.37 -0.75
N ASP A 91 -51.25 21.67 -1.63
CA ASP A 91 -52.56 21.08 -1.48
C ASP A 91 -52.48 19.58 -1.35
N ASP A 92 -53.14 19.00 -0.30
CA ASP A 92 -53.09 17.58 0.00
C ASP A 92 -51.65 17.05 0.29
N GLY A 93 -50.86 17.88 0.99
CA GLY A 93 -49.42 17.62 1.24
C GLY A 93 -49.17 16.28 1.94
N GLU A 94 -49.94 15.90 2.95
CA GLU A 94 -49.80 14.64 3.68
C GLU A 94 -49.97 13.39 2.77
N ASN A 95 -50.95 13.42 1.84
CA ASN A 95 -51.12 12.35 0.87
C ASN A 95 -49.95 12.27 -0.13
N LYS A 96 -49.40 13.46 -0.53
CA LYS A 96 -48.23 13.51 -1.42
C LYS A 96 -46.98 12.97 -0.73
N ILE A 97 -46.77 13.29 0.54
CA ILE A 97 -45.67 12.75 1.36
C ILE A 97 -45.82 11.22 1.46
N SER A 98 -47.03 10.73 1.75
CA SER A 98 -47.30 9.30 1.83
C SER A 98 -46.97 8.58 0.52
N LYS A 99 -47.43 9.10 -0.63
CA LYS A 99 -47.15 8.51 -1.94
C LYS A 99 -45.66 8.52 -2.28
N ALA A 100 -44.95 9.61 -1.98
CA ALA A 100 -43.50 9.69 -2.21
C ALA A 100 -42.74 8.66 -1.33
N THR A 101 -43.15 8.54 -0.05
CA THR A 101 -42.55 7.58 0.89
C THR A 101 -42.75 6.13 0.42
N ILE A 102 -43.97 5.78 0.02
CA ILE A 102 -44.28 4.44 -0.51
C ILE A 102 -43.45 4.15 -1.76
N ALA A 103 -43.42 5.07 -2.72
CA ALA A 103 -42.71 4.88 -3.97
C ALA A 103 -41.20 4.72 -3.76
N VAL A 104 -40.59 5.52 -2.85
CA VAL A 104 -39.17 5.42 -2.54
C VAL A 104 -38.84 4.13 -1.78
N ASN A 105 -39.68 3.72 -0.82
CA ASN A 105 -39.48 2.46 -0.10
C ASN A 105 -39.60 1.24 -1.04
N HIS A 106 -40.58 1.24 -1.93
CA HIS A 106 -40.69 0.22 -2.94
C HIS A 106 -39.45 0.13 -3.84
N LEU A 107 -38.92 1.27 -4.27
CA LEU A 107 -37.68 1.31 -5.03
C LEU A 107 -36.48 0.78 -4.21
N LYS A 108 -36.38 1.14 -2.92
CA LYS A 108 -35.33 0.62 -2.02
C LYS A 108 -35.34 -0.89 -1.96
N GLU A 109 -36.51 -1.51 -1.79
CA GLU A 109 -36.66 -2.97 -1.73
C GLU A 109 -36.16 -3.66 -3.02
N LEU A 110 -36.47 -3.07 -4.20
CA LEU A 110 -36.07 -3.62 -5.49
C LEU A 110 -34.58 -3.45 -5.80
N ILE A 111 -33.92 -2.44 -5.25
CA ILE A 111 -32.53 -2.10 -5.57
C ILE A 111 -31.55 -2.67 -4.55
N THR A 112 -31.92 -2.80 -3.28
CA THR A 112 -31.02 -3.31 -2.23
C THR A 112 -30.33 -4.63 -2.62
N PRO A 113 -31.01 -5.68 -3.11
CA PRO A 113 -30.34 -6.92 -3.50
C PRO A 113 -29.33 -6.74 -4.63
N PHE A 114 -29.60 -5.82 -5.55
CA PHE A 114 -28.69 -5.52 -6.66
C PHE A 114 -27.45 -4.75 -6.18
N GLN A 115 -27.62 -3.81 -5.25
CA GLN A 115 -26.52 -3.07 -4.64
C GLN A 115 -25.61 -3.98 -3.83
N ASP A 116 -26.18 -4.90 -3.05
CA ASP A 116 -25.41 -5.85 -2.24
C ASP A 116 -24.58 -6.79 -3.12
N GLU A 117 -25.16 -7.28 -4.21
CA GLU A 117 -24.43 -8.12 -5.18
C GLU A 117 -23.28 -7.34 -5.85
N MET A 118 -23.50 -6.06 -6.20
CA MET A 118 -22.46 -5.21 -6.78
C MET A 118 -21.31 -4.98 -5.79
N LYS A 119 -21.63 -4.64 -4.54
CA LYS A 119 -20.62 -4.46 -3.47
C LYS A 119 -19.80 -5.74 -3.26
N LEU A 120 -20.44 -6.88 -3.15
CA LEU A 120 -19.76 -8.16 -3.00
C LEU A 120 -18.84 -8.46 -4.18
N LYS A 121 -19.26 -8.13 -5.40
CA LYS A 121 -18.43 -8.29 -6.60
C LYS A 121 -17.21 -7.37 -6.57
N GLU A 122 -17.41 -6.09 -6.27
CA GLU A 122 -16.32 -5.11 -6.16
C GLU A 122 -15.30 -5.51 -5.07
N GLU A 123 -15.78 -5.94 -3.90
CA GLU A 123 -14.91 -6.43 -2.83
C GLU A 123 -14.12 -7.68 -3.26
N ARG A 124 -14.77 -8.60 -3.98
CA ARG A 124 -14.09 -9.79 -4.51
C ARG A 124 -13.02 -9.42 -5.52
N GLU A 125 -13.31 -8.53 -6.47
CA GLU A 125 -12.35 -8.05 -7.46
C GLU A 125 -11.18 -7.34 -6.79
N LYS A 126 -11.45 -6.51 -5.77
CA LYS A 126 -10.43 -5.84 -4.98
C LYS A 126 -9.52 -6.84 -4.26
N ARG A 127 -10.09 -7.86 -3.60
CA ARG A 127 -9.33 -8.93 -2.93
C ARG A 127 -8.44 -9.71 -3.91
N ILE A 128 -8.97 -10.05 -5.09
CA ILE A 128 -8.20 -10.74 -6.13
C ILE A 128 -7.03 -9.88 -6.58
N LYS A 129 -7.25 -8.61 -6.89
CA LYS A 129 -6.21 -7.67 -7.32
C LYS A 129 -5.14 -7.45 -6.24
N GLU A 130 -5.54 -7.34 -4.98
CA GLU A 130 -4.61 -7.23 -3.86
C GLU A 130 -3.76 -8.50 -3.70
N ALA A 131 -4.37 -9.68 -3.84
CA ALA A 131 -3.66 -10.96 -3.77
C ALA A 131 -2.66 -11.12 -4.94
N GLU A 132 -3.05 -10.73 -6.16
CA GLU A 132 -2.18 -10.74 -7.33
C GLU A 132 -1.00 -9.79 -7.17
N ASN A 133 -1.23 -8.56 -6.67
CA ASN A 133 -0.18 -7.60 -6.39
C ASN A 133 0.80 -8.12 -5.33
N LYS A 134 0.30 -8.69 -4.23
CA LYS A 134 1.15 -9.30 -3.20
C LYS A 134 2.00 -10.44 -3.77
N ARG A 135 1.40 -11.32 -4.58
CA ARG A 135 2.12 -12.42 -5.23
C ARG A 135 3.20 -11.91 -6.18
N ARG A 136 2.90 -10.90 -6.99
CA ARG A 136 3.86 -10.27 -7.91
C ARG A 136 5.01 -9.62 -7.16
N ASN A 137 4.74 -8.88 -6.09
CA ASN A 137 5.77 -8.25 -5.27
C ASN A 137 6.67 -9.30 -4.62
N PHE A 138 6.10 -10.38 -4.09
CA PHE A 138 6.87 -11.49 -3.54
C PHE A 138 7.76 -12.16 -4.59
N GLN A 139 7.26 -12.41 -5.80
CA GLN A 139 8.06 -13.00 -6.88
C GLN A 139 9.20 -12.07 -7.31
N ASN A 140 8.95 -10.77 -7.43
CA ASN A 140 9.98 -9.78 -7.75
C ASN A 140 11.06 -9.75 -6.66
N TYR A 141 10.67 -9.75 -5.39
CA TYR A 141 11.59 -9.82 -4.25
C TYR A 141 12.48 -11.06 -4.32
N GLN A 142 11.91 -12.24 -4.55
CA GLN A 142 12.66 -13.50 -4.66
C GLN A 142 13.63 -13.47 -5.85
N THR A 143 13.20 -12.95 -7.00
CA THR A 143 14.05 -12.83 -8.19
C THR A 143 15.24 -11.91 -7.92
N GLU A 144 15.03 -10.75 -7.30
CA GLU A 144 16.13 -9.83 -6.95
C GLU A 144 17.06 -10.43 -5.90
N LEU A 145 16.53 -11.14 -4.91
CA LEU A 145 17.35 -11.83 -3.92
C LEU A 145 18.23 -12.92 -4.56
N ASP A 146 17.70 -13.68 -5.51
CA ASP A 146 18.46 -14.66 -6.27
C ASP A 146 19.57 -14.00 -7.13
N ASN A 147 19.29 -12.86 -7.75
CA ASN A 147 20.29 -12.08 -8.48
C ASN A 147 21.43 -11.64 -7.55
N LEU A 148 21.13 -11.09 -6.38
CA LEU A 148 22.12 -10.69 -5.38
C LEU A 148 22.96 -11.89 -4.90
N LYS A 149 22.33 -13.05 -4.71
CA LYS A 149 23.02 -14.29 -4.36
C LYS A 149 24.02 -14.72 -5.44
N GLN A 150 23.63 -14.70 -6.72
CA GLN A 150 24.54 -15.02 -7.83
C GLN A 150 25.69 -14.03 -7.93
N GLU A 151 25.44 -12.74 -7.74
CA GLU A 151 26.48 -11.72 -7.67
C GLU A 151 27.47 -12.01 -6.52
N PHE A 152 26.96 -12.32 -5.34
CA PHE A 152 27.83 -12.67 -4.20
C PHE A 152 28.71 -13.89 -4.50
N TYR A 153 28.16 -14.94 -5.09
CA TYR A 153 28.95 -16.10 -5.52
C TYR A 153 30.03 -15.76 -6.56
N ALA A 154 29.73 -14.83 -7.46
CA ALA A 154 30.72 -14.36 -8.42
C ALA A 154 31.85 -13.57 -7.71
N LEU A 155 31.52 -12.80 -6.67
CA LEU A 155 32.51 -12.09 -5.85
C LEU A 155 33.42 -13.05 -5.06
N VAL A 156 32.87 -14.14 -4.51
CA VAL A 156 33.66 -15.18 -3.81
C VAL A 156 34.76 -15.73 -4.71
N LYS A 157 34.50 -15.86 -6.01
CA LYS A 157 35.45 -16.38 -7.01
C LYS A 157 36.43 -15.32 -7.53
N SER A 158 36.23 -14.05 -7.20
CA SER A 158 37.06 -12.93 -7.70
C SER A 158 38.37 -12.84 -6.93
N GLU A 159 39.49 -12.72 -7.62
CA GLU A 159 40.82 -12.53 -7.05
C GLU A 159 41.14 -11.06 -6.75
N ASP A 160 40.47 -10.11 -7.39
CA ASP A 160 40.64 -8.68 -7.19
C ASP A 160 39.95 -8.22 -5.90
N SER A 161 40.74 -8.07 -4.83
CA SER A 161 40.26 -7.72 -3.50
C SER A 161 39.64 -6.31 -3.43
N GLN A 162 40.19 -5.34 -4.18
CA GLN A 162 39.67 -3.96 -4.18
C GLN A 162 38.33 -3.88 -4.89
N GLN A 163 38.22 -4.49 -6.05
CA GLN A 163 36.98 -4.54 -6.80
C GLN A 163 35.91 -5.33 -6.05
N ARG A 164 36.30 -6.39 -5.32
CA ARG A 164 35.43 -7.22 -4.50
C ARG A 164 34.78 -6.40 -3.35
N GLY A 165 35.58 -5.59 -2.65
CA GLY A 165 35.06 -4.68 -1.60
C GLY A 165 34.04 -3.70 -2.14
N PHE A 166 34.38 -3.00 -3.21
CA PHE A 166 33.46 -2.03 -3.85
C PHE A 166 32.16 -2.65 -4.35
N LYS A 167 32.25 -3.86 -4.93
CA LYS A 167 31.04 -4.60 -5.38
C LYS A 167 30.20 -5.09 -4.20
N LEU A 168 30.81 -5.47 -3.08
CA LEU A 168 30.11 -5.82 -1.85
C LEU A 168 29.30 -4.64 -1.29
N GLU A 169 29.88 -3.45 -1.25
CA GLU A 169 29.15 -2.22 -0.84
C GLU A 169 27.91 -1.97 -1.73
N LYS A 170 28.04 -2.14 -3.06
CA LYS A 170 26.93 -2.00 -4.00
C LYS A 170 25.86 -3.07 -3.81
N LEU A 171 26.27 -4.32 -3.58
CA LEU A 171 25.35 -5.42 -3.31
C LEU A 171 24.54 -5.14 -2.05
N MET A 172 25.21 -4.69 -0.98
CA MET A 172 24.51 -4.35 0.28
C MET A 172 23.55 -3.18 0.12
N ASN A 173 23.92 -2.15 -0.66
CA ASN A 173 23.03 -1.02 -0.94
C ASN A 173 21.75 -1.50 -1.67
N ARG A 174 21.87 -2.40 -2.65
CA ARG A 174 20.72 -3.01 -3.32
C ARG A 174 19.89 -3.88 -2.37
N LEU A 175 20.54 -4.61 -1.46
CA LEU A 175 19.83 -5.39 -0.44
C LEU A 175 19.02 -4.47 0.50
N PHE A 176 19.55 -3.30 0.86
CA PHE A 176 18.83 -2.31 1.65
C PHE A 176 17.64 -1.74 0.90
N LEU A 177 17.81 -1.37 -0.38
CA LEU A 177 16.73 -0.92 -1.26
C LEU A 177 15.62 -1.98 -1.39
N LEU A 178 16.01 -3.24 -1.56
CA LEU A 178 15.07 -4.37 -1.67
C LEU A 178 14.20 -4.55 -0.41
N ASN A 179 14.69 -4.07 0.74
CA ASN A 179 14.00 -4.11 2.02
C ASN A 179 13.38 -2.75 2.43
N ASP A 180 13.23 -1.81 1.49
CA ASP A 180 12.64 -0.47 1.70
C ASP A 180 13.29 0.35 2.84
N LEU A 181 14.63 0.26 2.98
CA LEU A 181 15.36 0.89 4.08
C LEU A 181 15.89 2.30 3.76
N ASP A 182 15.52 2.88 2.62
CA ASP A 182 15.98 4.21 2.15
C ASP A 182 17.50 4.41 2.29
N PRO A 183 18.32 3.57 1.65
CA PRO A 183 19.75 3.61 1.89
C PRO A 183 20.41 4.83 1.27
N LYS A 184 21.37 5.40 1.99
CA LYS A 184 22.34 6.34 1.47
C LYS A 184 23.62 5.60 1.08
N SER A 185 23.99 5.69 -0.21
CA SER A 185 25.25 5.13 -0.72
C SER A 185 26.46 5.79 -0.08
N SER A 186 27.65 5.20 -0.28
CA SER A 186 28.92 5.70 0.23
C SER A 186 29.09 7.23 0.13
N PHE A 187 29.48 7.86 1.23
CA PHE A 187 29.65 9.31 1.33
C PHE A 187 30.82 9.67 2.23
N LYS A 188 31.32 10.91 2.09
CA LYS A 188 32.42 11.45 2.90
C LYS A 188 31.91 12.56 3.80
N ILE A 189 32.30 12.53 5.08
CA ILE A 189 32.05 13.61 6.03
C ILE A 189 33.40 13.93 6.72
N THR A 190 33.84 15.17 6.61
CA THR A 190 35.03 15.68 7.33
C THR A 190 36.28 14.76 7.26
N GLY A 191 36.56 14.25 6.04
CA GLY A 191 37.70 13.35 5.81
C GLY A 191 37.47 11.87 6.12
N GLN A 192 36.30 11.48 6.65
CA GLN A 192 35.95 10.12 6.92
C GLN A 192 35.05 9.57 5.82
N GLN A 193 35.40 8.42 5.25
CA GLN A 193 34.51 7.67 4.34
C GLN A 193 33.60 6.75 5.14
N ILE A 194 32.32 6.73 4.75
CA ILE A 194 31.28 5.83 5.26
C ILE A 194 30.74 5.08 4.07
N ASP A 195 30.68 3.75 4.13
CA ASP A 195 30.30 2.91 3.00
C ASP A 195 28.78 2.93 2.72
N GLY A 196 28.00 3.36 3.70
CA GLY A 196 26.55 3.58 3.54
C GLY A 196 25.87 3.94 4.85
N ALA A 197 24.59 4.27 4.74
CA ALA A 197 23.71 4.47 5.89
C ALA A 197 22.29 4.01 5.52
N PHE A 198 21.47 3.65 6.51
CA PHE A 198 20.06 3.31 6.31
C PHE A 198 19.28 3.51 7.61
N ALA A 199 17.97 3.67 7.49
CA ALA A 199 17.06 3.76 8.62
C ALA A 199 16.32 2.44 8.84
N LEU A 200 16.23 1.97 10.08
CA LEU A 200 15.44 0.80 10.47
C LEU A 200 14.78 1.04 11.82
N ASP A 201 13.45 0.94 11.85
CA ASP A 201 12.66 1.07 13.08
C ASP A 201 12.99 2.35 13.87
N GLY A 202 13.04 3.50 13.16
CA GLY A 202 13.33 4.80 13.72
C GLY A 202 14.77 5.00 14.21
N THR A 203 15.68 4.07 13.91
CA THR A 203 17.10 4.15 14.25
C THR A 203 17.93 4.32 12.98
N GLU A 204 18.82 5.32 12.95
CA GLU A 204 19.80 5.50 11.88
C GLU A 204 20.98 4.55 12.09
N PHE A 205 21.38 3.85 11.02
CA PHE A 205 22.54 2.99 10.99
C PHE A 205 23.59 3.52 10.02
N LEU A 206 24.82 3.69 10.51
CA LEU A 206 25.98 3.77 9.63
C LEU A 206 26.39 2.36 9.23
N PHE A 207 26.81 2.18 7.99
CA PHE A 207 27.22 0.90 7.45
C PHE A 207 28.68 0.93 7.01
N GLU A 208 29.42 -0.13 7.38
CA GLU A 208 30.79 -0.41 6.91
C GLU A 208 30.85 -1.87 6.47
N ALA A 209 31.47 -2.15 5.33
CA ALA A 209 31.66 -3.47 4.79
C ALA A 209 33.14 -3.76 4.53
N LYS A 210 33.60 -4.92 4.98
CA LYS A 210 34.97 -5.37 4.75
C LYS A 210 35.00 -6.79 4.22
N TRP A 211 35.82 -6.99 3.21
CA TRP A 211 36.15 -8.32 2.69
C TRP A 211 37.65 -8.52 2.65
N THR A 212 38.22 -8.86 3.77
CA THR A 212 39.67 -9.07 3.98
C THR A 212 39.99 -10.57 3.90
N LYS A 213 41.26 -10.93 3.85
CA LYS A 213 41.72 -12.32 3.91
C LYS A 213 41.69 -12.91 5.33
N SER A 214 41.59 -12.05 6.33
CA SER A 214 41.61 -12.42 7.74
C SER A 214 40.42 -11.80 8.45
N PRO A 215 39.97 -12.40 9.58
CA PRO A 215 38.92 -11.79 10.42
C PRO A 215 39.31 -10.37 10.88
N ILE A 216 38.32 -9.49 11.00
CA ILE A 216 38.48 -8.10 11.44
C ILE A 216 38.94 -8.06 12.90
N ASN A 217 39.96 -7.27 13.17
CA ASN A 217 40.56 -7.11 14.48
C ASN A 217 39.93 -5.96 15.30
N SER A 218 40.36 -5.80 16.56
CA SER A 218 39.86 -4.76 17.47
C SER A 218 40.16 -3.34 17.00
N ALA A 219 41.28 -3.12 16.31
CA ALA A 219 41.66 -1.77 15.84
C ALA A 219 40.71 -1.25 14.75
N GLU A 220 40.31 -2.12 13.81
CA GLU A 220 39.36 -1.74 12.76
C GLU A 220 37.95 -1.49 13.34
N LEU A 221 37.53 -2.28 14.31
CA LEU A 221 36.27 -2.04 15.03
C LEU A 221 36.29 -0.75 15.83
N ALA A 222 37.45 -0.38 16.42
CA ALA A 222 37.60 0.87 17.15
C ALA A 222 37.43 2.09 16.22
N ILE A 223 38.02 2.04 15.03
CA ILE A 223 37.87 3.12 14.02
C ILE A 223 36.40 3.31 13.65
N PHE A 224 35.69 2.22 13.39
CA PHE A 224 34.26 2.30 13.05
C PHE A 224 33.40 2.79 14.23
N LYS A 225 33.70 2.33 15.45
CA LYS A 225 33.03 2.80 16.67
C LYS A 225 33.13 4.34 16.81
N GLU A 226 34.29 4.91 16.58
CA GLU A 226 34.51 6.38 16.65
C GLU A 226 33.73 7.11 15.56
N LYS A 227 33.61 6.54 14.34
CA LYS A 227 32.74 7.09 13.29
C LYS A 227 31.28 7.15 13.76
N VAL A 228 30.77 6.09 14.39
CA VAL A 228 29.38 6.02 14.90
C VAL A 228 29.19 7.00 16.05
N LYS A 229 30.09 7.02 17.03
CA LYS A 229 30.04 7.93 18.20
C LYS A 229 30.12 9.41 17.85
N SER A 230 30.69 9.75 16.68
CA SER A 230 30.72 11.12 16.18
C SER A 230 29.38 11.65 15.70
N LYS A 231 28.33 10.83 15.74
CA LYS A 231 26.95 11.17 15.33
C LYS A 231 26.05 11.34 16.55
N LEU A 232 24.73 11.45 16.30
CA LEU A 232 23.74 11.54 17.38
C LEU A 232 23.74 10.27 18.24
N GLU A 233 23.42 10.38 19.53
CA GLU A 233 23.45 9.28 20.50
C GLU A 233 22.60 8.07 20.11
N ASN A 234 21.53 8.28 19.36
CA ASN A 234 20.64 7.20 18.86
C ASN A 234 21.10 6.60 17.53
N THR A 235 22.28 6.96 17.01
CA THR A 235 22.86 6.36 15.81
C THR A 235 23.59 5.08 16.17
N LEU A 236 23.32 4.00 15.42
CA LEU A 236 24.02 2.74 15.57
C LEU A 236 24.90 2.45 14.35
N GLY A 237 25.81 1.50 14.48
CA GLY A 237 26.62 0.99 13.39
C GLY A 237 26.24 -0.44 13.02
N LEU A 238 26.26 -0.76 11.72
CA LEU A 238 26.31 -2.11 11.20
C LEU A 238 27.64 -2.34 10.52
N PHE A 239 28.45 -3.26 11.07
CA PHE A 239 29.71 -3.66 10.46
C PHE A 239 29.58 -5.06 9.86
N LEU A 240 29.76 -5.18 8.55
CA LEU A 240 29.78 -6.45 7.84
C LEU A 240 31.24 -6.86 7.57
N SER A 241 31.62 -8.02 8.07
CA SER A 241 32.88 -8.69 7.67
C SER A 241 32.60 -10.05 7.08
N VAL A 242 32.93 -10.27 5.81
CA VAL A 242 32.66 -11.56 5.16
C VAL A 242 33.43 -12.70 5.82
N GLU A 243 34.69 -12.46 6.22
CA GLU A 243 35.56 -13.41 6.93
C GLU A 243 35.34 -13.42 8.46
N GLY A 244 34.38 -12.64 8.95
CA GLY A 244 34.05 -12.57 10.37
C GLY A 244 35.01 -11.70 11.20
N PHE A 245 35.04 -11.95 12.49
CA PHE A 245 35.73 -11.12 13.50
C PHE A 245 36.63 -11.97 14.38
N SER A 246 37.77 -11.43 14.82
CA SER A 246 38.63 -12.08 15.77
C SER A 246 37.96 -12.16 17.16
N GLU A 247 38.24 -13.21 17.93
CA GLU A 247 37.71 -13.36 19.31
C GLU A 247 38.12 -12.19 20.21
N GLU A 248 39.33 -11.70 20.06
CA GLU A 248 39.84 -10.52 20.77
C GLU A 248 39.07 -9.27 20.39
N GLY A 249 38.78 -9.09 19.09
CA GLY A 249 37.94 -7.99 18.58
C GLY A 249 36.54 -8.01 19.19
N ILE A 250 35.89 -9.14 19.19
CA ILE A 250 34.54 -9.29 19.78
C ILE A 250 34.58 -8.99 21.29
N THR A 251 35.52 -9.61 22.02
CA THR A 251 35.60 -9.48 23.47
C THR A 251 35.89 -8.05 23.92
N ALA A 252 36.78 -7.33 23.21
CA ALA A 252 37.13 -5.94 23.52
C ALA A 252 35.91 -5.00 23.48
N PHE A 253 34.91 -5.28 22.66
CA PHE A 253 33.72 -4.44 22.49
C PHE A 253 32.47 -4.97 23.20
N GLN A 254 32.48 -6.17 23.77
CA GLN A 254 31.37 -6.68 24.58
C GLN A 254 31.26 -5.95 25.94
N SER A 255 32.35 -5.47 26.50
CA SER A 255 32.43 -4.78 27.79
C SER A 255 32.36 -3.26 27.69
N SER A 256 32.35 -2.69 26.48
CA SER A 256 32.34 -1.23 26.25
C SER A 256 30.98 -0.73 25.75
N ASP A 257 30.88 0.60 25.51
CA ASP A 257 29.67 1.20 24.91
C ASP A 257 29.29 0.52 23.60
N LYS A 258 28.07 -0.02 23.57
CA LYS A 258 27.56 -0.83 22.47
C LYS A 258 26.80 0.03 21.49
N VAL A 259 27.52 0.55 20.50
CA VAL A 259 26.96 1.41 19.45
C VAL A 259 26.95 0.72 18.08
N MET A 260 27.31 -0.57 18.01
CA MET A 260 27.37 -1.28 16.75
C MET A 260 26.86 -2.71 16.87
N ILE A 261 26.40 -3.25 15.75
CA ILE A 261 26.00 -4.63 15.52
C ILE A 261 26.96 -5.22 14.48
N LEU A 262 27.42 -6.44 14.71
CA LEU A 262 28.31 -7.14 13.81
C LEU A 262 27.56 -8.21 13.02
N MET A 263 27.89 -8.29 11.73
CA MET A 263 27.32 -9.24 10.77
C MET A 263 28.47 -9.92 10.01
N ASP A 264 28.45 -11.22 9.88
CA ASP A 264 29.46 -11.96 9.12
C ASP A 264 28.93 -12.48 7.77
N GLY A 265 29.82 -13.16 7.00
CA GLY A 265 29.44 -13.74 5.73
C GLY A 265 28.37 -14.83 5.83
N SER A 266 28.29 -15.54 6.97
CA SER A 266 27.26 -16.57 7.20
C SER A 266 25.87 -15.93 7.40
N ASP A 267 25.81 -14.79 8.06
CA ASP A 267 24.60 -13.99 8.20
C ASP A 267 24.10 -13.48 6.84
N LEU A 268 25.03 -12.94 6.02
CA LEU A 268 24.70 -12.46 4.67
C LEU A 268 24.20 -13.61 3.80
N MET A 269 24.84 -14.76 3.85
CA MET A 269 24.39 -15.95 3.13
C MET A 269 23.00 -16.42 3.55
N ALA A 270 22.71 -16.42 4.86
CA ALA A 270 21.38 -16.78 5.36
C ALA A 270 20.28 -15.86 4.80
N ILE A 271 20.57 -14.56 4.63
CA ILE A 271 19.67 -13.60 3.99
C ILE A 271 19.52 -13.92 2.50
N LEU A 272 20.63 -14.05 1.76
CA LEU A 272 20.62 -14.28 0.32
C LEU A 272 19.99 -15.63 -0.07
N GLU A 273 20.02 -16.61 0.82
CA GLU A 273 19.32 -17.90 0.66
C GLU A 273 17.84 -17.84 1.09
N GLY A 274 17.37 -16.70 1.57
CA GLY A 274 15.97 -16.52 2.01
C GLY A 274 15.62 -17.25 3.30
N ARG A 275 16.63 -17.68 4.10
CA ARG A 275 16.40 -18.33 5.41
C ARG A 275 15.87 -17.34 6.44
N ILE A 276 16.24 -16.09 6.33
CA ILE A 276 15.76 -14.98 7.16
C ILE A 276 15.78 -13.69 6.34
N SER A 277 14.81 -12.79 6.57
CA SER A 277 14.88 -11.45 5.96
C SER A 277 15.97 -10.61 6.62
N PHE A 278 16.53 -9.63 5.88
CA PHE A 278 17.49 -8.69 6.47
C PHE A 278 16.91 -7.95 7.67
N ILE A 279 15.67 -7.51 7.57
CA ILE A 279 14.96 -6.81 8.64
C ILE A 279 14.83 -7.68 9.89
N ASP A 280 14.38 -8.93 9.76
CA ASP A 280 14.20 -9.83 10.90
C ASP A 280 15.54 -10.17 11.58
N LEU A 281 16.60 -10.36 10.79
CA LEU A 281 17.94 -10.60 11.33
C LEU A 281 18.41 -9.38 12.14
N MET A 282 18.29 -8.17 11.60
CA MET A 282 18.70 -6.95 12.29
C MET A 282 17.90 -6.71 13.57
N ILE A 283 16.59 -6.93 13.55
CA ILE A 283 15.75 -6.84 14.75
C ILE A 283 16.20 -7.84 15.81
N ARG A 284 16.48 -9.09 15.44
CA ARG A 284 16.97 -10.11 16.38
C ARG A 284 18.34 -9.74 16.96
N LYS A 285 19.31 -9.36 16.12
CA LYS A 285 20.63 -8.91 16.57
C LYS A 285 20.54 -7.70 17.50
N LYS A 286 19.74 -6.68 17.14
CA LYS A 286 19.49 -5.48 17.97
C LYS A 286 18.94 -5.86 19.36
N ARG A 287 17.97 -6.78 19.42
CA ARG A 287 17.39 -7.28 20.68
C ARG A 287 18.40 -8.01 21.54
N ILE A 288 19.22 -8.89 20.95
CA ILE A 288 20.28 -9.62 21.66
C ILE A 288 21.33 -8.63 22.19
N ALA A 289 21.77 -7.69 21.36
CA ALA A 289 22.74 -6.67 21.78
C ALA A 289 22.19 -5.80 22.92
N ALA A 290 20.91 -5.41 22.86
CA ALA A 290 20.27 -4.59 23.90
C ALA A 290 20.03 -5.34 25.20
N ARG A 291 19.67 -6.63 25.15
CA ARG A 291 19.29 -7.41 26.34
C ARG A 291 20.46 -8.15 26.98
N GLU A 292 21.36 -8.68 26.15
CA GLU A 292 22.44 -9.56 26.59
C GLU A 292 23.84 -8.91 26.44
N GLY A 293 23.89 -7.74 25.81
CA GLY A 293 25.16 -7.07 25.54
C GLY A 293 26.02 -7.72 24.47
N LYS A 294 25.50 -8.71 23.75
CA LYS A 294 26.23 -9.43 22.69
C LYS A 294 26.06 -8.70 21.36
N ILE A 295 27.11 -8.01 20.90
CA ILE A 295 27.11 -7.28 19.62
C ILE A 295 27.27 -8.21 18.41
N PHE A 296 27.76 -9.43 18.60
CA PHE A 296 27.93 -10.45 17.58
C PHE A 296 27.33 -11.79 18.04
N VAL A 297 26.29 -12.22 17.33
CA VAL A 297 25.74 -13.57 17.40
C VAL A 297 25.39 -13.94 15.97
N PRO A 298 26.06 -14.90 15.33
CA PRO A 298 25.73 -15.32 13.97
C PRO A 298 24.37 -16.03 13.92
N PHE A 299 23.71 -15.93 12.77
CA PHE A 299 22.34 -16.43 12.56
C PHE A 299 22.18 -17.89 12.97
N TYR A 300 23.13 -18.76 12.61
CA TYR A 300 23.05 -20.20 12.93
C TYR A 300 23.06 -20.52 14.44
N LYS A 301 23.51 -19.58 15.28
CA LYS A 301 23.42 -19.67 16.75
C LYS A 301 22.12 -19.09 17.34
N MET A 302 21.31 -18.43 16.51
CA MET A 302 20.01 -17.87 16.92
C MET A 302 18.84 -18.82 16.66
N VAL A 303 19.08 -19.86 15.85
CA VAL A 303 18.09 -20.89 15.49
C VAL A 303 18.34 -22.06 16.42
N GLY A 304 17.78 -21.97 17.61
CA GLY A 304 17.81 -22.99 18.63
C GLY A 304 16.56 -22.96 19.48
#